data_1bea63a2415756e55a3531bbe6453162
#
_entry.id   1bea63a2415756e55a3531bbe6453162
#
_cell.length_a   1.000
_cell.length_b   1.000
_cell.length_c   1.000
_cell.angle_alpha   90.00
_cell.angle_beta   90.00
_cell.angle_gamma   90.00
#
_symmetry.space_group_name_H-M   'P 1'
#
loop_
_entity.id
_entity.type
_entity.pdbx_description
1 polymer ?
#
loop_
_entity_poly.entity_id
_entity_poly.type
_entity_poly.pdbx_seq_one_letter_code
_entity_poly.pdbx_strand_id
1 'polypeptide(L)'
;MNTNTRDHGGGLDAAARQFGGARADWIDLSTGINPVAYPVGAIESDAWTALPDRAAQSALTDAARQFWDVPPQAAILATPGASAPIAMLPRVRETGRVHIAAPTYNEHAAAFAAAGWTAAATRQDA
;
A
#
# COMPACT_ATOMS: atom_id res chain seq x y z
N MET A 1 23.29 -9.48 -15.70
CA MET A 1 22.69 -8.25 -15.13
C MET A 1 21.49 -8.67 -14.31
N ASN A 2 21.50 -8.43 -13.02
CA ASN A 2 20.45 -8.92 -12.11
C ASN A 2 19.28 -7.95 -12.18
N THR A 3 18.26 -8.27 -12.97
CA THR A 3 17.11 -7.40 -13.27
C THR A 3 15.99 -7.55 -12.24
N ASN A 4 16.33 -7.78 -10.98
CA ASN A 4 15.32 -7.91 -9.92
C ASN A 4 15.04 -6.56 -9.20
N THR A 5 15.20 -5.45 -9.89
CA THR A 5 14.78 -4.14 -9.37
C THR A 5 13.27 -4.03 -9.59
N ARG A 6 12.50 -4.09 -8.51
CA ARG A 6 11.05 -3.84 -8.57
C ARG A 6 10.82 -2.40 -8.94
N ASP A 7 10.01 -2.18 -9.95
CA ASP A 7 9.57 -0.84 -10.33
C ASP A 7 8.38 -0.45 -9.43
N HIS A 8 8.56 0.61 -8.65
CA HIS A 8 7.54 1.15 -7.75
C HIS A 8 6.89 2.43 -8.28
N GLY A 9 7.30 2.91 -9.44
CA GLY A 9 6.89 4.21 -9.97
C GLY A 9 7.49 5.39 -9.18
N GLY A 10 7.07 6.61 -9.50
CA GLY A 10 7.54 7.83 -8.84
C GLY A 10 8.97 8.25 -9.20
N GLY A 11 9.55 7.70 -10.25
CA GLY A 11 10.92 7.96 -10.69
C GLY A 11 11.13 9.27 -11.47
N LEU A 12 10.43 10.34 -11.12
CA LEU A 12 10.50 11.63 -11.83
C LEU A 12 11.91 12.21 -11.92
N ASP A 13 12.73 12.03 -10.90
CA ASP A 13 14.11 12.51 -10.88
C ASP A 13 14.99 11.77 -11.91
N ALA A 14 14.76 10.49 -12.09
CA ALA A 14 15.43 9.69 -13.12
C ALA A 14 14.94 10.09 -14.52
N ALA A 15 13.64 10.28 -14.70
CA ALA A 15 13.06 10.73 -15.96
C ALA A 15 13.59 12.14 -16.35
N ALA A 16 13.61 13.08 -15.41
CA ALA A 16 14.15 14.42 -15.63
C ALA A 16 15.66 14.41 -15.99
N ARG A 17 16.44 13.53 -15.36
CA ARG A 17 17.85 13.36 -15.74
C ARG A 17 18.03 12.80 -17.16
N GLN A 18 17.16 11.91 -17.57
CA GLN A 18 17.26 11.25 -18.87
C GLN A 18 16.71 12.11 -20.02
N PHE A 19 15.60 12.82 -19.80
CA PHE A 19 14.85 13.50 -20.84
C PHE A 19 14.86 15.03 -20.69
N GLY A 20 15.42 15.55 -19.61
CA GLY A 20 15.45 16.99 -19.31
C GLY A 20 14.15 17.49 -18.69
N GLY A 21 14.03 18.83 -18.54
CA GLY A 21 12.87 19.48 -17.93
C GLY A 21 12.95 19.59 -16.40
N ALA A 22 12.17 20.50 -15.85
CA ALA A 22 12.02 20.65 -14.41
C ALA A 22 10.92 19.70 -13.90
N ARG A 23 10.93 19.37 -12.60
CA ARG A 23 9.92 18.50 -11.97
C ARG A 23 8.49 18.97 -12.23
N ALA A 24 8.26 20.30 -12.30
CA ALA A 24 6.94 20.87 -12.53
C ALA A 24 6.42 20.66 -13.96
N ASP A 25 7.30 20.32 -14.91
CA ASP A 25 6.93 20.10 -16.31
C ASP A 25 6.41 18.67 -16.57
N TRP A 26 6.50 17.80 -15.53
CA TRP A 26 6.16 16.40 -15.65
C TRP A 26 4.80 16.07 -15.04
N ILE A 27 4.05 15.23 -15.72
CA ILE A 27 2.85 14.59 -15.19
C ILE A 27 3.22 13.13 -14.84
N ASP A 28 3.21 12.79 -13.56
CA ASP A 28 3.52 11.43 -13.09
C ASP A 28 2.26 10.55 -13.11
N LEU A 29 2.22 9.61 -14.02
CA LEU A 29 1.17 8.60 -14.12
C LEU A 29 1.67 7.19 -13.75
N SER A 30 2.84 7.09 -13.12
CA SER A 30 3.47 5.80 -12.79
C SER A 30 2.89 5.12 -11.56
N THR A 31 2.07 5.82 -10.79
CA THR A 31 1.40 5.29 -9.58
C THR A 31 -0.08 5.61 -9.60
N GLY A 32 -0.87 4.83 -8.85
CA GLY A 32 -2.30 5.09 -8.63
C GLY A 32 -2.60 6.10 -7.51
N ILE A 33 -1.61 6.89 -7.09
CA ILE A 33 -1.78 7.88 -6.02
C ILE A 33 -2.59 9.07 -6.56
N ASN A 34 -3.65 9.45 -5.83
CA ASN A 34 -4.43 10.63 -6.14
C ASN A 34 -3.55 11.90 -6.05
N PRO A 35 -3.38 12.66 -7.15
CA PRO A 35 -2.56 13.87 -7.13
C PRO A 35 -3.20 15.02 -6.32
N VAL A 36 -4.50 14.94 -6.04
CA VAL A 36 -5.20 15.90 -5.19
C VAL A 36 -5.20 15.37 -3.77
N ALA A 37 -4.36 15.95 -2.92
CA ALA A 37 -4.27 15.54 -1.52
C ALA A 37 -5.60 15.75 -0.80
N TYR A 38 -5.94 14.80 0.10
CA TYR A 38 -7.09 14.98 0.98
C TYR A 38 -6.86 16.20 1.89
N PRO A 39 -7.86 17.11 2.03
CA PRO A 39 -7.70 18.30 2.87
C PRO A 39 -7.72 17.91 4.35
N VAL A 40 -6.56 17.64 4.93
CA VAL A 40 -6.42 17.46 6.37
C VAL A 40 -6.45 18.83 7.04
N GLY A 41 -7.35 18.99 8.01
CA GLY A 41 -7.43 20.21 8.83
C GLY A 41 -6.21 20.39 9.74
N ALA A 42 -6.32 21.27 10.72
CA ALA A 42 -5.29 21.40 11.77
C ALA A 42 -5.18 20.07 12.54
N ILE A 43 -3.94 19.61 12.68
CA ILE A 43 -3.62 18.41 13.46
C ILE A 43 -3.06 18.89 14.80
N GLU A 44 -3.62 18.40 15.90
CA GLU A 44 -3.19 18.75 17.25
C GLU A 44 -1.72 18.35 17.48
N SER A 45 -1.03 19.13 18.29
CA SER A 45 0.40 18.94 18.54
C SER A 45 0.73 17.56 19.13
N ASP A 46 -0.17 17.03 19.95
CA ASP A 46 -0.01 15.71 20.58
C ASP A 46 0.05 14.57 19.56
N ALA A 47 -0.61 14.71 18.41
CA ALA A 47 -0.52 13.73 17.32
C ALA A 47 0.89 13.57 16.76
N TRP A 48 1.76 14.57 16.95
CA TRP A 48 3.16 14.54 16.48
C TRP A 48 4.16 14.19 17.59
N THR A 49 3.80 14.39 18.84
CA THR A 49 4.75 14.36 19.97
C THR A 49 4.44 13.28 21.00
N ALA A 50 3.18 12.87 21.14
CA ALA A 50 2.79 11.83 22.09
C ALA A 50 2.87 10.42 21.47
N LEU A 51 3.24 9.45 22.28
CA LEU A 51 3.09 8.04 21.91
C LEU A 51 1.58 7.69 21.89
N PRO A 52 1.06 7.13 20.80
CA PRO A 52 -0.36 6.79 20.75
C PRO A 52 -0.73 5.78 21.84
N ASP A 53 -1.71 6.14 22.65
CA ASP A 53 -2.28 5.28 23.68
C ASP A 53 -3.40 4.39 23.11
N ARG A 54 -4.00 3.58 23.99
CA ARG A 54 -5.09 2.70 23.60
C ARG A 54 -6.34 3.49 23.14
N ALA A 55 -6.59 4.66 23.73
CA ALA A 55 -7.73 5.48 23.35
C ALA A 55 -7.58 6.04 21.93
N ALA A 56 -6.39 6.53 21.58
CA ALA A 56 -6.07 7.00 20.24
C ALA A 56 -6.18 5.87 19.18
N GLN A 57 -5.70 4.67 19.50
CA GLN A 57 -5.82 3.51 18.62
C GLN A 57 -7.28 3.08 18.43
N SER A 58 -8.08 3.07 19.51
CA SER A 58 -9.50 2.74 19.44
C SER A 58 -10.26 3.78 18.61
N ALA A 59 -10.02 5.07 18.83
CA ALA A 59 -10.65 6.15 18.08
C ALA A 59 -10.43 6.02 16.55
N LEU A 60 -9.22 5.63 16.14
CA LEU A 60 -8.91 5.38 14.73
C LEU A 60 -9.73 4.22 14.16
N THR A 61 -9.77 3.08 14.84
CA THR A 61 -10.50 1.90 14.37
C THR A 61 -12.01 2.09 14.41
N ASP A 62 -12.53 2.84 15.38
CA ASP A 62 -13.95 3.18 15.50
C ASP A 62 -14.39 4.13 14.38
N ALA A 63 -13.58 5.14 14.09
CA ALA A 63 -13.81 6.05 12.96
C ALA A 63 -13.80 5.29 11.62
N ALA A 64 -12.83 4.39 11.42
CA ALA A 64 -12.76 3.55 10.24
C ALA A 64 -13.97 2.63 10.12
N ARG A 65 -14.41 2.02 11.21
CA ARG A 65 -15.60 1.17 11.26
C ARG A 65 -16.85 1.90 10.84
N GLN A 66 -17.03 3.10 11.37
CA GLN A 66 -18.18 3.95 11.04
C GLN A 66 -18.11 4.42 9.58
N PHE A 67 -16.96 4.87 9.12
CA PHE A 67 -16.81 5.43 7.78
C PHE A 67 -17.02 4.40 6.66
N TRP A 68 -16.57 3.15 6.86
CA TRP A 68 -16.69 2.07 5.88
C TRP A 68 -17.80 1.07 6.18
N ASP A 69 -18.67 1.35 7.14
CA ASP A 69 -19.78 0.47 7.57
C ASP A 69 -19.30 -0.98 7.79
N VAL A 70 -18.18 -1.12 8.52
CA VAL A 70 -17.56 -2.43 8.75
C VAL A 70 -18.41 -3.21 9.74
N PRO A 71 -18.85 -4.45 9.41
CA PRO A 71 -19.68 -5.26 10.26
C PRO A 71 -19.08 -5.46 11.67
N PRO A 72 -19.90 -5.49 12.75
CA PRO A 72 -19.40 -5.61 14.12
C PRO A 72 -18.52 -6.82 14.38
N GLN A 73 -18.78 -7.92 13.68
CA GLN A 73 -18.02 -9.17 13.81
C GLN A 73 -16.66 -9.16 13.07
N ALA A 74 -16.42 -8.18 12.21
CA ALA A 74 -15.15 -8.06 11.51
C ALA A 74 -14.14 -7.28 12.35
N ALA A 75 -12.93 -7.80 12.48
CA ALA A 75 -11.82 -7.10 13.11
C ALA A 75 -11.26 -6.02 12.18
N ILE A 76 -10.74 -4.95 12.78
CA ILE A 76 -10.01 -3.89 12.07
C ILE A 76 -8.60 -3.82 12.64
N LEU A 77 -7.61 -3.81 11.77
CA LEU A 77 -6.21 -3.62 12.13
C LEU A 77 -5.65 -2.40 11.37
N ALA A 78 -5.21 -1.40 12.12
CA ALA A 78 -4.44 -0.29 11.55
C ALA A 78 -2.99 -0.71 11.30
N THR A 79 -2.46 -0.38 10.14
CA THR A 79 -1.08 -0.72 9.74
C THR A 79 -0.38 0.50 9.15
N PRO A 80 0.96 0.57 9.23
CA PRO A 80 1.74 1.66 8.63
C PRO A 80 1.82 1.48 7.11
N GLY A 81 0.71 1.77 6.42
CA GLY A 81 0.57 1.59 4.98
C GLY A 81 0.29 0.15 4.56
N ALA A 82 0.05 -0.05 3.26
CA ALA A 82 -0.33 -1.34 2.69
C ALA A 82 0.83 -2.36 2.60
N SER A 83 2.07 -1.89 2.51
CA SER A 83 3.23 -2.78 2.34
C SER A 83 3.44 -3.73 3.52
N ALA A 84 3.16 -3.27 4.74
CA ALA A 84 3.28 -4.11 5.93
C ALA A 84 2.33 -5.33 5.90
N PRO A 85 1.00 -5.18 5.72
CA PRO A 85 0.12 -6.34 5.63
C PRO A 85 0.39 -7.19 4.38
N ILE A 86 0.80 -6.62 3.23
CA ILE A 86 1.19 -7.39 2.05
C ILE A 86 2.35 -8.34 2.37
N ALA A 87 3.38 -7.87 3.07
CA ALA A 87 4.51 -8.70 3.47
C ALA A 87 4.15 -9.76 4.53
N MET A 88 3.15 -9.50 5.36
CA MET A 88 2.71 -10.40 6.44
C MET A 88 1.71 -11.45 5.95
N LEU A 89 0.87 -11.12 4.98
CA LEU A 89 -0.23 -11.96 4.51
C LEU A 89 0.18 -13.40 4.16
N PRO A 90 1.32 -13.66 3.47
CA PRO A 90 1.76 -15.01 3.15
C PRO A 90 2.10 -15.88 4.38
N ARG A 91 2.27 -15.26 5.57
CA ARG A 91 2.67 -15.95 6.80
C ARG A 91 1.50 -16.30 7.71
N VAL A 92 0.28 -15.88 7.36
CA VAL A 92 -0.91 -16.18 8.19
C VAL A 92 -1.46 -17.59 7.97
N ARG A 93 -0.94 -18.31 6.98
CA ARG A 93 -1.33 -19.70 6.63
C ARG A 93 -0.11 -20.50 6.20
N GLU A 94 -0.26 -21.81 6.16
CA GLU A 94 0.72 -22.71 5.55
C GLU A 94 0.86 -22.42 4.05
N THR A 95 2.07 -22.63 3.54
CA THR A 95 2.39 -22.39 2.13
C THR A 95 1.59 -23.28 1.20
N GLY A 96 1.25 -22.76 0.04
CA GLY A 96 0.43 -23.46 -0.94
C GLY A 96 0.41 -22.73 -2.27
N ARG A 97 -0.75 -22.75 -2.93
CA ARG A 97 -0.98 -22.01 -4.16
C ARG A 97 -1.78 -20.75 -3.86
N VAL A 98 -1.41 -19.64 -4.48
CA VAL A 98 -2.11 -18.36 -4.42
C VAL A 98 -2.44 -17.87 -5.84
N HIS A 99 -3.65 -17.37 -6.02
CA HIS A 99 -4.07 -16.70 -7.25
C HIS A 99 -4.10 -15.20 -7.00
N ILE A 100 -3.41 -14.45 -7.84
CA ILE A 100 -3.26 -13.00 -7.72
C ILE A 100 -3.87 -12.36 -8.97
N ALA A 101 -4.87 -11.49 -8.77
CA ALA A 101 -5.47 -10.74 -9.86
C ALA A 101 -4.41 -9.89 -10.58
N ALA A 102 -4.38 -9.95 -11.90
CA ALA A 102 -3.42 -9.21 -12.69
C ALA A 102 -4.13 -8.41 -13.82
N PRO A 103 -3.63 -7.21 -14.13
CA PRO A 103 -2.45 -6.54 -13.55
C PRO A 103 -2.72 -5.98 -12.14
N THR A 104 -1.73 -6.07 -11.24
CA THR A 104 -1.80 -5.49 -9.89
C THR A 104 -0.40 -5.11 -9.40
N TYR A 105 -0.35 -4.51 -8.20
CA TYR A 105 0.89 -4.13 -7.56
C TYR A 105 1.83 -5.35 -7.38
N ASN A 106 3.06 -5.23 -7.85
CA ASN A 106 4.02 -6.33 -7.95
C ASN A 106 4.48 -6.90 -6.60
N GLU A 107 4.32 -6.15 -5.50
CA GLU A 107 4.68 -6.61 -4.16
C GLU A 107 3.86 -7.82 -3.70
N HIS A 108 2.61 -7.96 -4.14
CA HIS A 108 1.80 -9.14 -3.78
C HIS A 108 2.48 -10.43 -4.24
N ALA A 109 2.81 -10.54 -5.51
CA ALA A 109 3.47 -11.74 -6.05
C ALA A 109 4.84 -11.97 -5.41
N ALA A 110 5.61 -10.90 -5.20
CA ALA A 110 6.93 -10.98 -4.61
C ALA A 110 6.90 -11.44 -3.14
N ALA A 111 5.95 -10.94 -2.33
CA ALA A 111 5.80 -11.35 -0.93
C ALA A 111 5.44 -12.84 -0.82
N PHE A 112 4.49 -13.32 -1.62
CA PHE A 112 4.10 -14.72 -1.65
C PHE A 112 5.23 -15.63 -2.13
N ALA A 113 5.95 -15.25 -3.21
CA ALA A 113 7.09 -16.01 -3.70
C ALA A 113 8.22 -16.09 -2.66
N ALA A 114 8.54 -14.98 -1.98
CA ALA A 114 9.55 -14.93 -0.93
C ALA A 114 9.19 -15.81 0.29
N ALA A 115 7.90 -16.05 0.51
CA ALA A 115 7.40 -16.94 1.56
C ALA A 115 7.23 -18.41 1.09
N GLY A 116 7.68 -18.76 -0.12
CA GLY A 116 7.65 -20.14 -0.63
C GLY A 116 6.32 -20.56 -1.26
N TRP A 117 5.40 -19.63 -1.54
CA TRP A 117 4.13 -19.94 -2.19
C TRP A 117 4.28 -20.08 -3.71
N THR A 118 3.47 -20.93 -4.31
CA THR A 118 3.32 -20.99 -5.77
C THR A 118 2.27 -19.95 -6.20
N ALA A 119 2.74 -18.82 -6.75
CA ALA A 119 1.88 -17.75 -7.22
C ALA A 119 1.48 -17.98 -8.70
N ALA A 120 0.18 -17.81 -9.00
CA ALA A 120 -0.36 -17.80 -10.35
C ALA A 120 -1.12 -16.48 -10.58
N ALA A 121 -0.88 -15.85 -11.73
CA ALA A 121 -1.65 -14.69 -12.16
C ALA A 121 -3.02 -15.12 -12.67
N THR A 122 -4.08 -14.46 -12.22
CA THR A 122 -5.43 -14.63 -12.75
C THR A 122 -5.84 -13.34 -13.44
N ARG A 123 -6.15 -13.39 -14.73
CA ARG A 123 -6.76 -12.26 -15.42
C ARG A 123 -8.19 -12.11 -14.95
N GLN A 124 -8.61 -10.89 -14.63
CA GLN A 124 -10.02 -10.55 -14.58
C GLN A 124 -10.47 -10.39 -16.02
N ASP A 125 -11.24 -11.36 -16.51
CA ASP A 125 -11.96 -11.17 -17.75
C ASP A 125 -12.97 -10.06 -17.52
N ALA A 126 -12.92 -9.01 -18.36
CA ALA A 126 -13.78 -7.83 -18.30
C ALA A 126 -15.22 -8.19 -18.74
#